data_398a881e3fbdc2c3a5e534cb3dfb9b1b
#
_entry.id   398a881e3fbdc2c3a5e534cb3dfb9b1b
#
_cell.length_a   1.000
_cell.length_b   1.000
_cell.length_c   1.000
_cell.angle_alpha   90.00
_cell.angle_beta   90.00
_cell.angle_gamma   90.00
#
_symmetry.space_group_name_H-M   'P 1'
#
loop_
_entity.id
_entity.type
_entity.pdbx_description
1 polymer ?
#
loop_
_entity_poly.entity_id
_entity_poly.type
_entity_poly.pdbx_seq_one_letter_code
_entity_poly.pdbx_strand_id
1 'polypeptide(L)'
;TLRVLEAVRLLGMEKKVRIYQASTSELYGLVQEVPQKETTPFYPRSPYGVAKLYGYWIIKNYREAYGLHASTGILFNHESPRRGETFVTRKITRGLSRLSVGEDDCLYLGNLNAKRDWGHAKDFVEAMWLMLQQDEPDDYVIATGKQYSVKDFIDKAAPYFGFNIEWRGEGRDEFGYDLVTNRTVIKVDDIYFRPTEVESLLGDASKAKEKLGWEPKITIDELVEDMCIYGQ
;
A
#
# COMPACT_ATOMS: atom_id res chain seq x y z
N THR A 1 -4.88 -17.56 -8.66
CA THR A 1 -5.66 -16.86 -9.72
C THR A 1 -6.13 -17.87 -10.76
N LEU A 2 -5.23 -18.58 -11.49
CA LEU A 2 -5.58 -19.50 -12.58
C LEU A 2 -6.71 -20.48 -12.23
N ARG A 3 -6.63 -21.15 -11.07
CA ARG A 3 -7.64 -22.14 -10.64
C ARG A 3 -9.06 -21.56 -10.52
N VAL A 4 -9.18 -20.30 -10.10
CA VAL A 4 -10.48 -19.60 -10.02
C VAL A 4 -11.02 -19.32 -11.41
N LEU A 5 -10.17 -18.83 -12.32
CA LEU A 5 -10.54 -18.57 -13.73
C LEU A 5 -10.98 -19.84 -14.44
N GLU A 6 -10.23 -20.94 -14.29
CA GLU A 6 -10.59 -22.24 -14.85
C GLU A 6 -11.89 -22.80 -14.26
N ALA A 7 -12.13 -22.64 -12.95
CA ALA A 7 -13.38 -23.07 -12.34
C ALA A 7 -14.58 -22.34 -12.96
N VAL A 8 -14.49 -21.02 -13.14
CA VAL A 8 -15.55 -20.23 -13.79
C VAL A 8 -15.80 -20.70 -15.23
N ARG A 9 -14.72 -20.94 -15.99
CA ARG A 9 -14.79 -21.42 -17.36
C ARG A 9 -15.39 -22.83 -17.46
N LEU A 10 -14.89 -23.77 -16.67
CA LEU A 10 -15.37 -25.16 -16.68
C LEU A 10 -16.84 -25.30 -16.25
N LEU A 11 -17.32 -24.39 -15.42
CA LEU A 11 -18.72 -24.35 -14.98
C LEU A 11 -19.65 -23.58 -15.95
N GLY A 12 -19.11 -23.03 -17.05
CA GLY A 12 -19.90 -22.24 -18.01
C GLY A 12 -20.48 -20.96 -17.39
N MET A 13 -19.74 -20.33 -16.46
CA MET A 13 -20.20 -19.16 -15.71
C MET A 13 -19.61 -17.84 -16.22
N GLU A 14 -18.95 -17.83 -17.37
CA GLU A 14 -18.23 -16.66 -17.91
C GLU A 14 -19.12 -15.41 -18.05
N LYS A 15 -20.39 -15.60 -18.36
CA LYS A 15 -21.37 -14.53 -18.53
C LYS A 15 -22.14 -14.16 -17.24
N LYS A 16 -21.91 -14.89 -16.14
CA LYS A 16 -22.63 -14.71 -14.88
C LYS A 16 -21.75 -14.14 -13.77
N VAL A 17 -20.46 -14.43 -13.81
CA VAL A 17 -19.51 -14.07 -12.74
C VAL A 17 -18.68 -12.88 -13.17
N ARG A 18 -18.58 -11.90 -12.27
CA ARG A 18 -17.65 -10.79 -12.39
C ARG A 18 -16.51 -11.00 -11.40
N ILE A 19 -15.27 -10.97 -11.88
CA ILE A 19 -14.08 -11.31 -11.11
C ILE A 19 -13.27 -10.05 -10.87
N TYR A 20 -12.90 -9.82 -9.62
CA TYR A 20 -11.91 -8.83 -9.23
C TYR A 20 -10.61 -9.53 -8.84
N GLN A 21 -9.50 -9.11 -9.44
CA GLN A 21 -8.15 -9.53 -9.06
C GLN A 21 -7.43 -8.40 -8.32
N ALA A 22 -7.09 -8.66 -7.07
CA ALA A 22 -6.20 -7.78 -6.34
C ALA A 22 -4.77 -7.90 -6.89
N SER A 23 -4.30 -6.83 -7.51
CA SER A 23 -2.90 -6.66 -7.88
C SER A 23 -2.23 -5.64 -6.95
N THR A 24 -1.10 -5.06 -7.32
CA THR A 24 -0.25 -4.31 -6.41
C THR A 24 0.65 -3.33 -7.17
N SER A 25 0.96 -2.20 -6.56
CA SER A 25 2.00 -1.27 -7.02
C SER A 25 3.41 -1.89 -7.08
N GLU A 26 3.63 -3.03 -6.39
CA GLU A 26 4.89 -3.79 -6.45
C GLU A 26 5.18 -4.37 -7.86
N LEU A 27 4.19 -4.38 -8.78
CA LEU A 27 4.42 -4.69 -10.19
C LEU A 27 5.41 -3.70 -10.83
N TYR A 28 5.35 -2.44 -10.42
CA TYR A 28 6.23 -1.39 -10.96
C TYR A 28 7.67 -1.54 -10.48
N GLY A 29 7.89 -1.94 -9.23
CA GLY A 29 9.19 -2.31 -8.67
C GLY A 29 10.30 -1.26 -8.91
N LEU A 30 11.22 -1.53 -9.84
CA LEU A 30 12.16 -0.54 -10.34
C LEU A 30 11.42 0.40 -11.29
N VAL A 31 10.94 1.51 -10.75
CA VAL A 31 10.01 2.43 -11.38
C VAL A 31 10.57 2.98 -12.69
N GLN A 32 9.81 2.83 -13.78
CA GLN A 32 10.20 3.27 -15.13
C GLN A 32 9.56 4.61 -15.51
N GLU A 33 8.55 5.05 -14.79
CA GLU A 33 7.80 6.30 -15.02
C GLU A 33 7.23 6.82 -13.69
N VAL A 34 7.17 8.13 -13.51
CA VAL A 34 6.59 8.79 -12.33
C VAL A 34 5.63 9.89 -12.77
N PRO A 35 4.36 9.89 -12.29
CA PRO A 35 3.71 8.84 -11.51
C PRO A 35 3.43 7.58 -12.34
N GLN A 36 3.18 6.44 -11.65
CA GLN A 36 2.85 5.18 -12.31
C GLN A 36 1.37 5.13 -12.66
N LYS A 37 1.09 4.67 -13.87
CA LYS A 37 -0.26 4.46 -14.43
C LYS A 37 -0.38 3.08 -15.09
N GLU A 38 -1.54 2.76 -15.63
CA GLU A 38 -1.84 1.44 -16.21
C GLU A 38 -0.92 1.05 -17.37
N THR A 39 -0.36 2.05 -18.08
CA THR A 39 0.55 1.84 -19.23
C THR A 39 2.03 1.84 -18.85
N THR A 40 2.37 2.17 -17.61
CA THR A 40 3.75 2.18 -17.13
C THR A 40 4.33 0.77 -17.14
N PRO A 41 5.51 0.55 -17.74
CA PRO A 41 6.14 -0.77 -17.76
C PRO A 41 6.36 -1.35 -16.36
N PHE A 42 6.09 -2.63 -16.20
CA PHE A 42 6.32 -3.35 -14.96
C PHE A 42 7.78 -3.84 -14.86
N TYR A 43 8.36 -3.72 -13.66
CA TYR A 43 9.69 -4.22 -13.35
C TYR A 43 9.74 -4.70 -11.88
N PRO A 44 9.07 -5.84 -11.55
CA PRO A 44 8.97 -6.29 -10.16
C PRO A 44 10.33 -6.57 -9.54
N ARG A 45 10.48 -6.25 -8.25
CA ARG A 45 11.73 -6.37 -7.48
C ARG A 45 11.63 -7.39 -6.33
N SER A 46 10.57 -8.22 -6.33
CA SER A 46 10.36 -9.24 -5.29
C SER A 46 9.68 -10.47 -5.87
N PRO A 47 9.85 -11.67 -5.27
CA PRO A 47 9.07 -12.86 -5.64
C PRO A 47 7.56 -12.62 -5.53
N TYR A 48 7.12 -11.82 -4.56
CA TYR A 48 5.73 -11.39 -4.45
C TYR A 48 5.28 -10.59 -5.67
N GLY A 49 6.04 -9.57 -6.08
CA GLY A 49 5.75 -8.76 -7.27
C GLY A 49 5.68 -9.62 -8.54
N VAL A 50 6.61 -10.56 -8.71
CA VAL A 50 6.61 -11.51 -9.85
C VAL A 50 5.36 -12.39 -9.84
N ALA A 51 4.96 -12.93 -8.69
CA ALA A 51 3.76 -13.76 -8.57
C ALA A 51 2.47 -12.96 -8.88
N LYS A 52 2.41 -11.70 -8.42
CA LYS A 52 1.30 -10.79 -8.73
C LYS A 52 1.29 -10.37 -10.21
N LEU A 53 2.46 -10.22 -10.83
CA LEU A 53 2.57 -9.95 -12.27
C LEU A 53 2.00 -11.11 -13.11
N TYR A 54 2.30 -12.35 -12.73
CA TYR A 54 1.63 -13.52 -13.34
C TYR A 54 0.11 -13.41 -13.19
N GLY A 55 -0.38 -13.07 -12.00
CA GLY A 55 -1.82 -12.88 -11.74
C GLY A 55 -2.45 -11.81 -12.63
N TYR A 56 -1.77 -10.69 -12.84
CA TYR A 56 -2.20 -9.61 -13.73
C TYR A 56 -2.36 -10.11 -15.18
N TRP A 57 -1.33 -10.74 -15.71
CA TRP A 57 -1.33 -11.18 -17.11
C TRP A 57 -2.29 -12.33 -17.38
N ILE A 58 -2.47 -13.27 -16.43
CA ILE A 58 -3.42 -14.37 -16.62
C ILE A 58 -4.88 -13.87 -16.60
N ILE A 59 -5.21 -12.85 -15.80
CA ILE A 59 -6.52 -12.20 -15.83
C ILE A 59 -6.77 -11.56 -17.20
N LYS A 60 -5.80 -10.79 -17.69
CA LYS A 60 -5.91 -10.15 -19.01
C LYS A 60 -6.06 -11.17 -20.12
N ASN A 61 -5.28 -12.24 -20.09
CA ASN A 61 -5.37 -13.34 -21.06
C ASN A 61 -6.76 -13.98 -21.08
N TYR A 62 -7.33 -14.30 -19.91
CA TYR A 62 -8.67 -14.92 -19.83
C TYR A 62 -9.80 -13.97 -20.22
N ARG A 63 -9.64 -12.68 -19.93
CA ARG A 63 -10.55 -11.63 -20.43
C ARG A 63 -10.60 -11.62 -21.95
N GLU A 64 -9.44 -11.59 -22.60
CA GLU A 64 -9.31 -11.52 -24.06
C GLU A 64 -9.68 -12.84 -24.73
N ALA A 65 -9.26 -13.99 -24.20
CA ALA A 65 -9.44 -15.29 -24.84
C ALA A 65 -10.86 -15.87 -24.64
N TYR A 66 -11.47 -15.66 -23.47
CA TYR A 66 -12.73 -16.30 -23.10
C TYR A 66 -13.87 -15.34 -22.79
N GLY A 67 -13.63 -14.02 -22.89
CA GLY A 67 -14.63 -13.01 -22.63
C GLY A 67 -15.12 -12.99 -21.17
N LEU A 68 -14.25 -13.36 -20.21
CA LEU A 68 -14.57 -13.25 -18.79
C LEU A 68 -14.64 -11.78 -18.39
N HIS A 69 -15.65 -11.44 -17.60
CA HIS A 69 -15.69 -10.13 -16.95
C HIS A 69 -14.73 -10.16 -15.74
N ALA A 70 -13.45 -9.91 -16.01
CA ALA A 70 -12.39 -9.95 -15.00
C ALA A 70 -11.58 -8.66 -15.01
N SER A 71 -11.67 -7.89 -13.91
CA SER A 71 -10.99 -6.60 -13.72
C SER A 71 -9.84 -6.73 -12.74
N THR A 72 -8.78 -5.94 -12.96
CA THR A 72 -7.62 -5.90 -12.07
C THR A 72 -7.46 -4.53 -11.45
N GLY A 73 -7.37 -4.47 -10.12
CA GLY A 73 -6.95 -3.28 -9.40
C GLY A 73 -5.45 -3.31 -9.12
N ILE A 74 -4.68 -2.39 -9.68
CA ILE A 74 -3.27 -2.17 -9.34
C ILE A 74 -3.25 -1.26 -8.12
N LEU A 75 -3.35 -1.88 -6.95
CA LEU A 75 -3.53 -1.14 -5.71
C LEU A 75 -2.21 -0.64 -5.16
N PHE A 76 -2.16 0.64 -4.86
CA PHE A 76 -1.11 1.22 -4.04
C PHE A 76 -1.34 0.88 -2.57
N ASN A 77 -0.46 1.29 -1.67
CA ASN A 77 -0.55 0.91 -0.26
C ASN A 77 -1.86 1.43 0.35
N HIS A 78 -2.65 0.52 0.91
CA HIS A 78 -3.91 0.86 1.54
C HIS A 78 -3.96 0.28 2.95
N GLU A 79 -4.20 1.15 3.89
CA GLU A 79 -3.98 0.93 5.30
C GLU A 79 -5.27 1.12 6.10
N SER A 80 -5.31 0.57 7.30
CA SER A 80 -6.38 0.78 8.27
C SER A 80 -5.95 0.24 9.64
N PRO A 81 -6.74 0.44 10.70
CA PRO A 81 -6.51 -0.22 12.00
C PRO A 81 -6.41 -1.75 11.93
N ARG A 82 -6.93 -2.37 10.87
CA ARG A 82 -6.90 -3.81 10.62
C ARG A 82 -5.69 -4.28 9.81
N ARG A 83 -4.75 -3.36 9.49
CA ARG A 83 -3.52 -3.74 8.78
C ARG A 83 -2.73 -4.77 9.57
N GLY A 84 -2.14 -5.74 8.90
CA GLY A 84 -1.26 -6.74 9.53
C GLY A 84 -0.08 -6.07 10.26
N GLU A 85 0.25 -6.56 11.44
CA GLU A 85 1.19 -5.94 12.39
C GLU A 85 2.63 -5.85 11.89
N THR A 86 3.00 -6.67 10.93
CA THR A 86 4.34 -6.67 10.31
C THR A 86 4.52 -5.59 9.25
N PHE A 87 3.43 -4.94 8.80
CA PHE A 87 3.51 -3.84 7.84
C PHE A 87 3.91 -2.54 8.54
N VAL A 88 4.72 -1.72 7.85
CA VAL A 88 5.41 -0.57 8.42
C VAL A 88 4.47 0.40 9.14
N THR A 89 3.33 0.77 8.57
CA THR A 89 2.38 1.71 9.19
C THR A 89 1.82 1.17 10.49
N ARG A 90 1.42 -0.10 10.51
CA ARG A 90 0.89 -0.76 11.71
C ARG A 90 1.98 -1.01 12.74
N LYS A 91 3.19 -1.38 12.30
CA LYS A 91 4.37 -1.51 13.16
C LYS A 91 4.69 -0.18 13.86
N ILE A 92 4.57 0.96 13.16
CA ILE A 92 4.78 2.28 13.73
C ILE A 92 3.73 2.59 14.80
N THR A 93 2.45 2.50 14.48
CA THR A 93 1.38 2.88 15.44
C THR A 93 1.41 2.00 16.69
N ARG A 94 1.59 0.69 16.54
CA ARG A 94 1.75 -0.23 17.69
C ARG A 94 3.05 0.01 18.47
N GLY A 95 4.16 0.23 17.76
CA GLY A 95 5.44 0.50 18.41
C GLY A 95 5.40 1.79 19.24
N LEU A 96 4.82 2.86 18.70
CA LEU A 96 4.63 4.11 19.46
C LEU A 96 3.68 3.92 20.65
N SER A 97 2.60 3.15 20.51
CA SER A 97 1.71 2.81 21.62
C SER A 97 2.46 2.09 22.74
N ARG A 98 3.24 1.05 22.43
CA ARG A 98 4.02 0.28 23.40
C ARG A 98 5.11 1.13 24.08
N LEU A 99 5.77 1.99 23.31
CA LEU A 99 6.72 2.98 23.86
C LEU A 99 6.07 3.93 24.86
N SER A 100 4.84 4.38 24.59
CA SER A 100 4.12 5.35 25.45
C SER A 100 3.74 4.77 26.81
N VAL A 101 3.51 3.45 26.89
CA VAL A 101 3.20 2.75 28.16
C VAL A 101 4.42 2.09 28.79
N GLY A 102 5.62 2.24 28.19
CA GLY A 102 6.87 1.72 28.74
C GLY A 102 7.07 0.20 28.56
N GLU A 103 6.35 -0.43 27.63
CA GLU A 103 6.55 -1.84 27.29
C GLU A 103 7.77 -2.06 26.40
N ASP A 104 8.13 -1.10 25.57
CA ASP A 104 9.32 -1.10 24.72
C ASP A 104 10.19 0.14 25.02
N ASP A 105 11.49 0.02 24.80
CA ASP A 105 12.45 1.12 24.97
C ASP A 105 12.72 1.87 23.66
N CYS A 106 12.62 1.19 22.50
CA CYS A 106 12.94 1.74 21.21
C CYS A 106 12.19 0.98 20.09
N LEU A 107 11.72 1.73 19.08
CA LEU A 107 11.15 1.18 17.85
C LEU A 107 12.24 1.06 16.78
N TYR A 108 12.44 -0.15 16.25
CA TYR A 108 13.42 -0.41 15.20
C TYR A 108 12.75 -0.55 13.84
N LEU A 109 13.22 0.23 12.85
CA LEU A 109 12.70 0.31 11.49
C LEU A 109 13.81 0.16 10.47
N GLY A 110 13.45 -0.05 9.20
CA GLY A 110 14.37 -0.06 8.06
C GLY A 110 14.57 1.33 7.48
N ASN A 111 14.42 1.45 6.14
CA ASN A 111 14.61 2.71 5.43
C ASN A 111 13.53 3.74 5.79
N LEU A 112 13.92 4.75 6.56
CA LEU A 112 13.03 5.85 7.01
C LEU A 112 12.64 6.80 5.88
N ASN A 113 13.41 6.84 4.80
CA ASN A 113 13.22 7.74 3.67
C ASN A 113 12.43 7.12 2.50
N ALA A 114 12.11 5.82 2.59
CA ALA A 114 11.27 5.16 1.59
C ALA A 114 9.90 5.84 1.50
N LYS A 115 9.50 6.19 0.27
CA LYS A 115 8.25 6.93 0.00
C LYS A 115 7.18 6.01 -0.54
N ARG A 116 5.97 6.14 -0.02
CA ARG A 116 4.79 5.37 -0.44
C ARG A 116 3.59 6.28 -0.62
N ASP A 117 2.74 5.89 -1.54
CA ASP A 117 1.40 6.42 -1.68
C ASP A 117 0.48 5.58 -0.79
N TRP A 118 0.11 6.13 0.38
CA TRP A 118 -0.76 5.48 1.34
C TRP A 118 -2.18 6.04 1.30
N GLY A 119 -3.15 5.17 1.07
CA GLY A 119 -4.57 5.50 1.17
C GLY A 119 -5.28 4.68 2.25
N HIS A 120 -6.53 5.02 2.51
CA HIS A 120 -7.35 4.28 3.46
C HIS A 120 -8.05 3.11 2.78
N ALA A 121 -8.06 1.93 3.41
CA ALA A 121 -8.66 0.71 2.86
C ALA A 121 -10.14 0.85 2.50
N LYS A 122 -10.91 1.70 3.20
CA LYS A 122 -12.32 1.98 2.87
C LYS A 122 -12.49 2.53 1.46
N ASP A 123 -11.66 3.51 1.06
CA ASP A 123 -11.71 4.08 -0.30
C ASP A 123 -11.35 3.04 -1.35
N PHE A 124 -10.35 2.21 -1.07
CA PHE A 124 -9.90 1.16 -1.99
C PHE A 124 -10.94 0.06 -2.20
N VAL A 125 -11.66 -0.32 -1.16
CA VAL A 125 -12.77 -1.30 -1.26
C VAL A 125 -13.92 -0.75 -2.12
N GLU A 126 -14.22 0.54 -2.03
CA GLU A 126 -15.19 1.20 -2.92
C GLU A 126 -14.75 1.07 -4.39
N ALA A 127 -13.47 1.31 -4.70
CA ALA A 127 -12.94 1.13 -6.05
C ALA A 127 -13.09 -0.32 -6.55
N MET A 128 -12.79 -1.31 -5.71
CA MET A 128 -12.93 -2.73 -6.05
C MET A 128 -14.38 -3.06 -6.44
N TRP A 129 -15.34 -2.52 -5.71
CA TRP A 129 -16.75 -2.71 -6.02
C TRP A 129 -17.14 -2.01 -7.32
N LEU A 130 -16.73 -0.76 -7.51
CA LEU A 130 -17.03 0.03 -8.70
C LEU A 130 -16.51 -0.62 -9.99
N MET A 131 -15.32 -1.23 -9.96
CA MET A 131 -14.77 -1.97 -11.10
C MET A 131 -15.70 -3.09 -11.56
N LEU A 132 -16.37 -3.76 -10.65
CA LEU A 132 -17.30 -4.85 -10.94
C LEU A 132 -18.70 -4.38 -11.37
N GLN A 133 -19.00 -3.09 -11.27
CA GLN A 133 -20.26 -2.51 -11.74
C GLN A 133 -20.20 -2.05 -13.19
N GLN A 134 -18.99 -1.99 -13.78
CA GLN A 134 -18.81 -1.57 -15.17
C GLN A 134 -19.30 -2.63 -16.15
N ASP A 135 -19.79 -2.20 -17.31
CA ASP A 135 -20.23 -3.14 -18.36
C ASP A 135 -19.05 -3.91 -18.96
N GLU A 136 -17.91 -3.24 -19.11
CA GLU A 136 -16.69 -3.84 -19.64
C GLU A 136 -15.60 -3.94 -18.56
N PRO A 137 -14.92 -5.09 -18.44
CA PRO A 137 -13.83 -5.26 -17.50
C PRO A 137 -12.55 -4.54 -17.96
N ASP A 138 -11.82 -3.94 -17.01
CA ASP A 138 -10.56 -3.27 -17.33
C ASP A 138 -9.60 -3.31 -16.12
N ASP A 139 -8.39 -2.77 -16.33
CA ASP A 139 -7.36 -2.64 -15.30
C ASP A 139 -7.28 -1.19 -14.82
N TYR A 140 -7.17 -0.99 -13.50
CA TYR A 140 -7.19 0.34 -12.89
C TYR A 140 -6.10 0.50 -11.85
N VAL A 141 -5.35 1.60 -11.93
CA VAL A 141 -4.51 2.07 -10.82
C VAL A 141 -5.41 2.71 -9.76
N ILE A 142 -5.25 2.28 -8.52
CA ILE A 142 -5.93 2.86 -7.36
C ILE A 142 -4.87 3.38 -6.41
N ALA A 143 -4.81 4.70 -6.27
CA ALA A 143 -3.81 5.44 -5.53
C ALA A 143 -4.36 6.79 -5.08
N THR A 144 -3.69 7.43 -4.11
CA THR A 144 -4.07 8.78 -3.66
C THR A 144 -3.44 9.89 -4.49
N GLY A 145 -2.36 9.58 -5.23
CA GLY A 145 -1.58 10.58 -5.96
C GLY A 145 -0.69 11.44 -5.06
N LYS A 146 -0.49 11.03 -3.80
CA LYS A 146 0.37 11.71 -2.83
C LYS A 146 1.34 10.74 -2.20
N GLN A 147 2.56 11.18 -2.02
CA GLN A 147 3.63 10.39 -1.39
C GLN A 147 4.01 10.93 -0.04
N TYR A 148 4.34 9.99 0.88
CA TYR A 148 4.88 10.29 2.20
C TYR A 148 6.02 9.32 2.50
N SER A 149 7.04 9.81 3.20
CA SER A 149 8.11 8.96 3.72
C SER A 149 7.66 8.23 4.99
N VAL A 150 8.41 7.23 5.39
CA VAL A 150 8.22 6.56 6.69
C VAL A 150 8.34 7.59 7.83
N LYS A 151 9.28 8.54 7.73
CA LYS A 151 9.41 9.65 8.69
C LYS A 151 8.16 10.52 8.75
N ASP A 152 7.61 10.93 7.61
CA ASP A 152 6.38 11.73 7.58
C ASP A 152 5.21 11.03 8.29
N PHE A 153 5.11 9.69 8.14
CA PHE A 153 4.09 8.91 8.83
C PHE A 153 4.32 8.89 10.34
N ILE A 154 5.57 8.74 10.78
CA ILE A 154 5.94 8.77 12.20
C ILE A 154 5.64 10.15 12.81
N ASP A 155 6.04 11.23 12.13
CA ASP A 155 5.83 12.61 12.61
C ASP A 155 4.35 12.93 12.79
N LYS A 156 3.49 12.35 11.94
CA LYS A 156 2.03 12.46 12.08
C LYS A 156 1.47 11.58 13.20
N ALA A 157 2.03 10.41 13.45
CA ALA A 157 1.53 9.46 14.43
C ALA A 157 2.04 9.73 15.86
N ALA A 158 3.28 10.19 16.01
CA ALA A 158 3.95 10.37 17.29
C ALA A 158 3.16 11.24 18.31
N PRO A 159 2.54 12.37 17.91
CA PRO A 159 1.78 13.22 18.83
C PRO A 159 0.59 12.50 19.50
N TYR A 160 -0.05 11.53 18.85
CA TYR A 160 -1.14 10.73 19.43
C TYR A 160 -0.71 9.89 20.64
N PHE A 161 0.60 9.65 20.77
CA PHE A 161 1.21 8.87 21.85
C PHE A 161 2.06 9.73 22.80
N GLY A 162 2.00 11.07 22.67
CA GLY A 162 2.70 12.01 23.51
C GLY A 162 4.17 12.23 23.19
N PHE A 163 4.62 11.84 21.99
CA PHE A 163 5.99 12.05 21.53
C PHE A 163 6.11 13.28 20.62
N ASN A 164 7.28 13.94 20.70
CA ASN A 164 7.70 15.01 19.80
C ASN A 164 9.07 14.64 19.23
N ILE A 165 9.10 14.12 18.02
CA ILE A 165 10.29 13.53 17.42
C ILE A 165 11.14 14.58 16.71
N GLU A 166 12.42 14.62 17.06
CA GLU A 166 13.48 15.32 16.34
C GLU A 166 14.39 14.27 15.68
N TRP A 167 14.55 14.36 14.37
CA TRP A 167 15.43 13.47 13.62
C TRP A 167 16.86 13.91 13.72
N ARG A 168 17.78 13.00 14.04
CA ARG A 168 19.22 13.22 14.19
C ARG A 168 20.00 12.14 13.46
N GLY A 169 21.21 12.48 12.99
CA GLY A 169 22.03 11.59 12.19
C GLY A 169 21.56 11.50 10.72
N GLU A 170 22.18 10.64 9.95
CA GLU A 170 21.89 10.45 8.52
C GLU A 170 22.01 8.97 8.13
N GLY A 171 21.23 8.55 7.14
CA GLY A 171 21.30 7.22 6.57
C GLY A 171 21.00 6.11 7.59
N ARG A 172 21.98 5.22 7.81
CA ARG A 172 21.83 4.11 8.75
C ARG A 172 21.99 4.52 10.21
N ASP A 173 22.65 5.63 10.46
CA ASP A 173 22.85 6.20 11.80
C ASP A 173 21.74 7.19 12.17
N GLU A 174 20.72 7.34 11.34
CA GLU A 174 19.59 8.21 11.59
C GLU A 174 18.72 7.63 12.72
N PHE A 175 18.29 8.49 13.64
CA PHE A 175 17.43 8.11 14.77
C PHE A 175 16.43 9.20 15.12
N GLY A 176 15.31 8.80 15.71
CA GLY A 176 14.30 9.70 16.27
C GLY A 176 14.54 9.91 17.77
N TYR A 177 14.83 11.15 18.12
CA TYR A 177 14.99 11.59 19.51
C TYR A 177 13.72 12.28 19.97
N ASP A 178 13.13 11.82 21.06
CA ASP A 178 11.94 12.44 21.62
C ASP A 178 12.30 13.59 22.56
N LEU A 179 11.80 14.78 22.22
CA LEU A 179 12.04 16.01 22.99
C LEU A 179 11.25 16.06 24.30
N VAL A 180 10.21 15.24 24.47
CA VAL A 180 9.39 15.19 25.69
C VAL A 180 10.08 14.36 26.76
N THR A 181 10.52 13.15 26.42
CA THR A 181 11.16 12.22 27.35
C THR A 181 12.67 12.32 27.38
N ASN A 182 13.26 13.13 26.47
CA ASN A 182 14.71 13.32 26.32
C ASN A 182 15.48 12.01 26.09
N ARG A 183 14.93 11.11 25.25
CA ARG A 183 15.56 9.83 24.90
C ARG A 183 15.41 9.49 23.42
N THR A 184 16.27 8.59 22.94
CA THR A 184 16.09 8.00 21.59
C THR A 184 15.00 6.96 21.66
N VAL A 185 13.97 7.11 20.81
CA VAL A 185 12.81 6.23 20.76
C VAL A 185 12.66 5.49 19.43
N ILE A 186 13.38 5.92 18.38
CA ILE A 186 13.38 5.27 17.06
C ILE A 186 14.81 5.08 16.59
N LYS A 187 15.12 3.91 16.04
CA LYS A 187 16.42 3.60 15.43
C LYS A 187 16.26 2.86 14.12
N VAL A 188 17.23 3.02 13.24
CA VAL A 188 17.38 2.21 12.03
C VAL A 188 18.07 0.90 12.41
N ASP A 189 17.58 -0.22 11.84
CA ASP A 189 18.20 -1.54 11.98
C ASP A 189 18.26 -2.23 10.62
N ASP A 190 19.45 -2.68 10.26
CA ASP A 190 19.77 -3.31 8.96
C ASP A 190 18.93 -4.58 8.70
N ILE A 191 18.45 -5.27 9.72
CA ILE A 191 17.61 -6.47 9.58
C ILE A 191 16.28 -6.18 8.86
N TYR A 192 15.83 -4.92 8.88
CA TYR A 192 14.60 -4.47 8.23
C TYR A 192 14.82 -3.87 6.85
N PHE A 193 16.07 -3.81 6.34
CA PHE A 193 16.33 -3.41 4.96
C PHE A 193 16.04 -4.56 4.00
N ARG A 194 15.38 -4.26 2.91
CA ARG A 194 15.15 -5.24 1.84
C ARG A 194 16.40 -5.36 0.97
N PRO A 195 16.75 -6.57 0.47
CA PRO A 195 17.86 -6.75 -0.47
C PRO A 195 17.72 -5.91 -1.74
N THR A 196 16.48 -5.69 -2.20
CA THR A 196 16.13 -4.82 -3.32
C THR A 196 15.03 -3.87 -2.85
N GLU A 197 15.40 -2.65 -2.49
CA GLU A 197 14.45 -1.66 -1.99
C GLU A 197 13.66 -1.05 -3.17
N VAL A 198 12.40 -0.76 -2.91
CA VAL A 198 11.56 0.09 -3.75
C VAL A 198 11.52 1.45 -3.08
N GLU A 199 12.30 2.40 -3.61
CA GLU A 199 12.51 3.69 -2.96
C GLU A 199 11.25 4.57 -2.99
N SER A 200 10.51 4.52 -4.10
CA SER A 200 9.41 5.45 -4.34
C SER A 200 8.29 4.81 -5.17
N LEU A 201 7.06 4.93 -4.69
CA LEU A 201 5.85 4.57 -5.42
C LEU A 201 4.86 5.73 -5.35
N LEU A 202 4.41 6.21 -6.52
CA LEU A 202 3.43 7.29 -6.66
C LEU A 202 2.46 6.94 -7.79
N GLY A 203 1.18 6.74 -7.48
CA GLY A 203 0.19 6.33 -8.47
C GLY A 203 -0.55 7.49 -9.12
N ASP A 204 -0.92 7.28 -10.39
CA ASP A 204 -1.86 8.13 -11.12
C ASP A 204 -3.18 7.38 -11.30
N ALA A 205 -4.20 7.75 -10.54
CA ALA A 205 -5.54 7.17 -10.57
C ALA A 205 -6.50 7.92 -11.51
N SER A 206 -6.00 8.69 -12.47
CA SER A 206 -6.83 9.49 -13.37
C SER A 206 -7.84 8.64 -14.15
N LYS A 207 -7.47 7.43 -14.58
CA LYS A 207 -8.39 6.49 -15.24
C LYS A 207 -9.52 6.05 -14.32
N ALA A 208 -9.24 5.76 -13.05
CA ALA A 208 -10.26 5.39 -12.08
C ALA A 208 -11.23 6.55 -11.83
N LYS A 209 -10.72 7.77 -11.74
CA LYS A 209 -11.56 8.97 -11.64
C LYS A 209 -12.46 9.14 -12.87
N GLU A 210 -11.91 9.05 -14.06
CA GLU A 210 -12.64 9.24 -15.31
C GLU A 210 -13.69 8.15 -15.56
N LYS A 211 -13.31 6.88 -15.38
CA LYS A 211 -14.14 5.73 -15.74
C LYS A 211 -15.07 5.24 -14.64
N LEU A 212 -14.63 5.31 -13.40
CA LEU A 212 -15.37 4.81 -12.24
C LEU A 212 -16.01 5.93 -11.42
N GLY A 213 -15.62 7.20 -11.64
CA GLY A 213 -15.99 8.32 -10.77
C GLY A 213 -15.35 8.20 -9.38
N TRP A 214 -14.26 7.44 -9.25
CA TRP A 214 -13.61 7.15 -7.97
C TRP A 214 -12.51 8.17 -7.67
N GLU A 215 -12.52 8.68 -6.44
CA GLU A 215 -11.45 9.50 -5.85
C GLU A 215 -11.24 9.08 -4.38
N PRO A 216 -10.00 9.16 -3.87
CA PRO A 216 -9.76 8.96 -2.45
C PRO A 216 -10.42 10.09 -1.65
N LYS A 217 -11.15 9.73 -0.59
CA LYS A 217 -11.90 10.66 0.26
C LYS A 217 -11.21 10.92 1.59
N ILE A 218 -10.48 9.91 2.09
CA ILE A 218 -9.83 9.92 3.40
C ILE A 218 -8.39 10.40 3.21
N THR A 219 -8.03 11.45 3.93
CA THR A 219 -6.68 12.03 3.91
C THR A 219 -5.68 11.18 4.68
N ILE A 220 -4.37 11.46 4.50
CA ILE A 220 -3.33 10.78 5.29
C ILE A 220 -3.46 11.09 6.78
N ASP A 221 -3.89 12.30 7.16
CA ASP A 221 -4.04 12.69 8.55
C ASP A 221 -5.21 11.91 9.21
N GLU A 222 -6.34 11.79 8.53
CA GLU A 222 -7.48 10.97 8.98
C GLU A 222 -7.12 9.47 9.04
N LEU A 223 -6.32 8.97 8.08
CA LEU A 223 -5.82 7.60 8.11
C LEU A 223 -4.94 7.34 9.33
N VAL A 224 -3.99 8.23 9.60
CA VAL A 224 -3.09 8.13 10.75
C VAL A 224 -3.88 8.20 12.05
N GLU A 225 -4.83 9.14 12.17
CA GLU A 225 -5.72 9.26 13.31
C GLU A 225 -6.50 7.95 13.57
N ASP A 226 -7.17 7.41 12.53
CA ASP A 226 -7.92 6.15 12.63
C ASP A 226 -7.02 5.00 13.11
N MET A 227 -5.81 4.89 12.57
CA MET A 227 -4.85 3.85 12.95
C MET A 227 -4.28 4.03 14.37
N CYS A 228 -4.12 5.26 14.85
CA CYS A 228 -3.62 5.54 16.19
C CYS A 228 -4.69 5.35 17.28
N ILE A 229 -5.94 5.71 16.98
CA ILE A 229 -7.04 5.65 17.97
C ILE A 229 -7.65 4.24 18.05
N TYR A 230 -7.94 3.61 16.91
CA TYR A 230 -8.66 2.33 16.84
C TYR A 230 -7.76 1.12 16.54
N GLY A 231 -6.48 1.34 16.39
CA GLY A 231 -5.50 0.33 16.07
C GLY A 231 -4.67 -0.16 17.24
N GLN A 232 -5.01 0.19 18.47
CA GLN A 232 -4.30 -0.22 19.69
C GLN A 232 -4.63 -1.65 20.10
#